data_a50af0e0b37c7976984c622153625a99
#
_entry.id   a50af0e0b37c7976984c622153625a99
#
_cell.length_a   1.000
_cell.length_b   1.000
_cell.length_c   1.000
_cell.angle_alpha   90.00
_cell.angle_beta   90.00
_cell.angle_gamma   90.00
#
_symmetry.space_group_name_H-M   'P 1'
#
loop_
_entity.id
_entity.type
_entity.pdbx_description
1 polymer ?
#
loop_
_entity_poly.entity_id
_entity_poly.type
_entity_poly.pdbx_seq_one_letter_code
_entity_poly.pdbx_strand_id
1 'polypeptide(L)'
;MPHSLYATDTDLTADNLLRLPAEFGCPVWVYDAQIIRRQIAQLSQFDVVRFAQKACSNIHILRLMREQGVKVDSVSLGEIERALAAGYDPQQNPEDIVFTADLIDDATLDRVKALQIPVNAGSIDMLSQLGEMSPGHRVWLRVNPGFGHGHSQKTNTGGENSKHGIWYSHLPAALEVMRRYQLQLVGIHMHIGSGVDYGHLEQVCGAMVRQVVDFGQDLQAISAGGGLSIPYREGEEAIDTAHYYGLWNRAREQIAAHLGHPVKLEIEPGRFLVAESGVLVSQVRSVKEMGSRHFVLIDAGFNDLMRPAMYGSYHHITALAADGRDLSAASQVETVVAGPLCESGDVFTQQEGGKVETRLLPAVVPGDYLVLHDTGAYGASMSSNYNSRPLLPEVLFDGGKARLIRRRQTIQELLALELI
;
A
#
# COMPACT_ATOMS: atom_id res chain seq x y z
N MET A 1 -4.50 -13.05 25.35
CA MET A 1 -5.81 -12.50 25.01
C MET A 1 -5.79 -12.31 23.49
N PRO A 2 -6.88 -12.57 22.76
CA PRO A 2 -6.89 -12.26 21.34
C PRO A 2 -6.59 -10.77 21.17
N HIS A 3 -5.79 -10.43 20.18
CA HIS A 3 -5.42 -9.05 19.87
C HIS A 3 -6.69 -8.22 19.72
N SER A 4 -6.89 -7.22 20.56
CA SER A 4 -8.09 -6.34 20.53
C SER A 4 -8.15 -5.45 19.28
N LEU A 5 -7.16 -5.57 18.37
CA LEU A 5 -7.12 -4.90 17.08
C LEU A 5 -8.07 -5.52 16.04
N TYR A 6 -8.44 -6.80 16.21
CA TYR A 6 -9.43 -7.41 15.32
C TYR A 6 -10.83 -7.17 15.86
N ALA A 7 -11.64 -6.48 15.08
CA ALA A 7 -13.06 -6.39 15.33
C ALA A 7 -13.63 -7.81 15.50
N THR A 8 -14.65 -7.94 16.34
CA THR A 8 -15.37 -9.21 16.59
C THR A 8 -16.04 -9.76 15.33
N ASP A 9 -16.00 -9.02 14.21
CA ASP A 9 -16.62 -9.34 12.94
C ASP A 9 -15.53 -9.43 11.84
N THR A 10 -14.88 -10.59 11.76
CA THR A 10 -13.86 -10.91 10.76
C THR A 10 -13.90 -12.40 10.41
N ASP A 11 -13.62 -12.70 9.15
CA ASP A 11 -13.45 -14.07 8.66
C ASP A 11 -12.06 -14.66 8.97
N LEU A 12 -11.11 -13.87 9.48
CA LEU A 12 -9.74 -14.31 9.82
C LEU A 12 -9.69 -15.04 11.18
N THR A 13 -10.60 -15.97 11.41
CA THR A 13 -10.65 -16.78 12.64
C THR A 13 -9.66 -17.94 12.57
N ALA A 14 -9.25 -18.48 13.73
CA ALA A 14 -8.37 -19.64 13.81
C ALA A 14 -8.89 -20.82 12.98
N ASP A 15 -10.18 -21.15 13.11
CA ASP A 15 -10.82 -22.26 12.40
C ASP A 15 -10.78 -22.06 10.89
N ASN A 16 -11.06 -20.84 10.42
CA ASN A 16 -10.99 -20.50 9.01
C ASN A 16 -9.56 -20.61 8.47
N LEU A 17 -8.57 -20.09 9.21
CA LEU A 17 -7.17 -20.08 8.79
C LEU A 17 -6.56 -21.49 8.78
N LEU A 18 -6.92 -22.36 9.74
CA LEU A 18 -6.38 -23.73 9.83
C LEU A 18 -6.77 -24.63 8.64
N ARG A 19 -7.92 -24.37 7.99
CA ARG A 19 -8.37 -25.19 6.84
C ARG A 19 -7.68 -24.83 5.53
N LEU A 20 -7.22 -23.56 5.37
CA LEU A 20 -6.70 -23.05 4.10
C LEU A 20 -5.42 -23.74 3.60
N PRO A 21 -4.44 -24.11 4.46
CA PRO A 21 -3.25 -24.82 4.02
C PRO A 21 -3.53 -26.15 3.32
N ALA A 22 -4.57 -26.86 3.75
CA ALA A 22 -4.99 -28.12 3.13
C ALA A 22 -5.68 -27.91 1.77
N GLU A 23 -6.39 -26.80 1.61
CA GLU A 23 -7.17 -26.49 0.40
C GLU A 23 -6.31 -25.79 -0.67
N PHE A 24 -5.49 -24.81 -0.27
CA PHE A 24 -4.75 -23.92 -1.18
C PHE A 24 -3.24 -24.07 -1.12
N GLY A 25 -2.71 -24.89 -0.21
CA GLY A 25 -1.30 -25.04 0.07
C GLY A 25 -0.75 -23.98 1.03
N CYS A 26 0.44 -24.26 1.60
CA CYS A 26 1.14 -23.38 2.53
C CYS A 26 2.52 -23.01 1.95
N PRO A 27 3.06 -21.80 2.21
CA PRO A 27 2.41 -20.64 2.80
C PRO A 27 1.29 -20.06 1.92
N VAL A 28 0.39 -19.25 2.52
CA VAL A 28 -0.74 -18.66 1.80
C VAL A 28 -1.08 -17.27 2.33
N TRP A 29 -1.32 -16.32 1.41
CA TRP A 29 -1.88 -15.02 1.71
C TRP A 29 -3.37 -15.09 1.87
N VAL A 30 -3.92 -14.45 2.89
CA VAL A 30 -5.36 -14.45 3.16
C VAL A 30 -5.81 -13.02 3.41
N TYR A 31 -6.92 -12.62 2.80
CA TYR A 31 -7.53 -11.30 2.95
C TYR A 31 -8.99 -11.44 3.39
N ASP A 32 -9.48 -10.43 4.09
CA ASP A 32 -10.88 -10.28 4.51
C ASP A 32 -11.49 -9.04 3.84
N ALA A 33 -12.49 -9.26 2.98
CA ALA A 33 -13.21 -8.21 2.26
C ALA A 33 -13.98 -7.27 3.19
N GLN A 34 -14.49 -7.76 4.32
CA GLN A 34 -15.22 -6.94 5.30
C GLN A 34 -14.33 -5.87 5.92
N ILE A 35 -13.09 -6.23 6.25
CA ILE A 35 -12.13 -5.27 6.80
C ILE A 35 -11.84 -4.17 5.76
N ILE A 36 -11.64 -4.53 4.50
CA ILE A 36 -11.43 -3.56 3.41
C ILE A 36 -12.62 -2.59 3.31
N ARG A 37 -13.86 -3.11 3.28
CA ARG A 37 -15.08 -2.28 3.21
C ARG A 37 -15.18 -1.34 4.41
N ARG A 38 -14.85 -1.81 5.61
CA ARG A 38 -14.87 -1.00 6.84
C ARG A 38 -13.86 0.16 6.76
N GLN A 39 -12.65 -0.10 6.25
CA GLN A 39 -11.63 0.93 6.10
C GLN A 39 -12.03 1.98 5.05
N ILE A 40 -12.64 1.56 3.94
CA ILE A 40 -13.19 2.48 2.94
C ILE A 40 -14.26 3.39 3.55
N ALA A 41 -15.18 2.83 4.33
CA ALA A 41 -16.27 3.59 4.95
C ALA A 41 -15.79 4.72 5.87
N GLN A 42 -14.61 4.57 6.51
CA GLN A 42 -14.03 5.60 7.36
C GLN A 42 -13.56 6.85 6.56
N LEU A 43 -13.45 6.76 5.25
CA LEU A 43 -13.01 7.84 4.37
C LEU A 43 -14.14 8.42 3.51
N SER A 44 -15.39 8.10 3.82
CA SER A 44 -16.57 8.51 3.06
C SER A 44 -16.83 10.03 3.03
N GLN A 45 -16.12 10.81 3.84
CA GLN A 45 -16.19 12.28 3.86
C GLN A 45 -15.42 12.92 2.69
N PHE A 46 -14.41 12.23 2.11
CA PHE A 46 -13.66 12.72 0.95
C PHE A 46 -14.51 12.61 -0.32
N ASP A 47 -14.39 13.58 -1.21
CA ASP A 47 -15.12 13.58 -2.49
C ASP A 47 -14.66 12.42 -3.39
N VAL A 48 -13.37 12.06 -3.31
CA VAL A 48 -12.78 10.93 -4.04
C VAL A 48 -11.79 10.20 -3.14
N VAL A 49 -12.00 8.90 -2.96
CA VAL A 49 -10.99 7.98 -2.41
C VAL A 49 -10.35 7.23 -3.58
N ARG A 50 -9.04 7.31 -3.70
CA ARG A 50 -8.26 6.72 -4.78
C ARG A 50 -7.25 5.73 -4.21
N PHE A 51 -7.44 4.44 -4.45
CA PHE A 51 -6.56 3.41 -3.90
C PHE A 51 -5.18 3.44 -4.56
N ALA A 52 -4.14 3.70 -3.79
CA ALA A 52 -2.74 3.54 -4.22
C ALA A 52 -2.44 2.04 -4.35
N GLN A 53 -2.70 1.48 -5.54
CA GLN A 53 -2.73 0.03 -5.77
C GLN A 53 -1.38 -0.66 -5.61
N LYS A 54 -0.27 0.07 -5.58
CA LYS A 54 1.05 -0.46 -5.20
C LYS A 54 1.05 -1.20 -3.86
N ALA A 55 0.11 -0.86 -2.96
CA ALA A 55 -0.03 -1.54 -1.67
C ALA A 55 -0.54 -2.98 -1.84
N CYS A 56 -1.49 -3.22 -2.76
CA CYS A 56 -2.03 -4.53 -3.10
C CYS A 56 -2.72 -4.48 -4.48
N SER A 57 -2.04 -4.89 -5.54
CA SER A 57 -2.52 -4.76 -6.91
C SER A 57 -3.22 -6.01 -7.46
N ASN A 58 -3.72 -6.91 -6.58
CA ASN A 58 -4.50 -8.06 -7.01
C ASN A 58 -5.80 -7.61 -7.67
N ILE A 59 -6.09 -8.12 -8.89
CA ILE A 59 -7.26 -7.73 -9.70
C ILE A 59 -8.59 -7.90 -8.93
N HIS A 60 -8.71 -8.94 -8.11
CA HIS A 60 -9.94 -9.17 -7.33
C HIS A 60 -10.10 -8.17 -6.18
N ILE A 61 -9.02 -7.73 -5.57
CA ILE A 61 -9.04 -6.63 -4.58
C ILE A 61 -9.40 -5.31 -5.29
N LEU A 62 -8.84 -5.05 -6.47
CA LEU A 62 -9.19 -3.87 -7.27
C LEU A 62 -10.67 -3.87 -7.69
N ARG A 63 -11.26 -5.04 -8.02
CA ARG A 63 -12.70 -5.16 -8.27
C ARG A 63 -13.53 -4.81 -7.05
N LEU A 64 -13.14 -5.31 -5.87
CA LEU A 64 -13.79 -4.95 -4.61
C LEU A 64 -13.72 -3.43 -4.37
N MET A 65 -12.57 -2.80 -4.59
CA MET A 65 -12.41 -1.34 -4.49
C MET A 65 -13.36 -0.61 -5.45
N ARG A 66 -13.41 -1.01 -6.72
CA ARG A 66 -14.30 -0.43 -7.73
C ARG A 66 -15.78 -0.56 -7.36
N GLU A 67 -16.20 -1.72 -6.85
CA GLU A 67 -17.57 -1.97 -6.39
C GLU A 67 -17.97 -1.06 -5.22
N GLN A 68 -17.02 -0.59 -4.44
CA GLN A 68 -17.21 0.39 -3.36
C GLN A 68 -17.06 1.84 -3.84
N GLY A 69 -16.93 2.09 -5.14
CA GLY A 69 -16.77 3.43 -5.70
C GLY A 69 -15.38 4.04 -5.56
N VAL A 70 -14.40 3.28 -5.06
CA VAL A 70 -13.01 3.70 -4.92
C VAL A 70 -12.34 3.73 -6.29
N LYS A 71 -11.67 4.85 -6.62
CA LYS A 71 -10.85 5.02 -7.82
C LYS A 71 -9.47 4.42 -7.59
N VAL A 72 -8.58 4.44 -8.61
CA VAL A 72 -7.20 3.95 -8.45
C VAL A 72 -6.15 4.96 -8.86
N ASP A 73 -5.04 4.91 -8.15
CA ASP A 73 -3.77 5.51 -8.52
C ASP A 73 -2.83 4.40 -9.01
N SER A 74 -2.29 4.57 -10.23
CA SER A 74 -1.41 3.63 -10.92
C SER A 74 -0.04 4.27 -11.11
N VAL A 75 1.04 3.52 -10.85
CA VAL A 75 2.41 4.04 -10.91
C VAL A 75 3.27 3.34 -11.98
N SER A 76 2.66 2.48 -12.80
CA SER A 76 3.30 1.76 -13.91
C SER A 76 2.28 1.31 -14.95
N LEU A 77 2.75 0.95 -16.14
CA LEU A 77 1.92 0.33 -17.18
C LEU A 77 1.23 -0.94 -16.65
N GLY A 78 1.95 -1.79 -15.93
CA GLY A 78 1.40 -3.01 -15.35
C GLY A 78 0.25 -2.75 -14.37
N GLU A 79 0.30 -1.65 -13.60
CA GLU A 79 -0.78 -1.24 -12.71
C GLU A 79 -1.98 -0.70 -13.50
N ILE A 80 -1.77 0.05 -14.59
CA ILE A 80 -2.85 0.47 -15.49
C ILE A 80 -3.58 -0.77 -16.04
N GLU A 81 -2.85 -1.75 -16.57
CA GLU A 81 -3.45 -2.96 -17.13
C GLU A 81 -4.20 -3.80 -16.06
N ARG A 82 -3.72 -3.84 -14.82
CA ARG A 82 -4.44 -4.47 -13.70
C ARG A 82 -5.76 -3.75 -13.38
N ALA A 83 -5.76 -2.43 -13.39
CA ALA A 83 -6.96 -1.63 -13.18
C ALA A 83 -8.00 -1.89 -14.28
N LEU A 84 -7.58 -1.89 -15.56
CA LEU A 84 -8.45 -2.23 -16.69
C LEU A 84 -9.01 -3.65 -16.57
N ALA A 85 -8.18 -4.64 -16.20
CA ALA A 85 -8.63 -6.03 -15.97
C ALA A 85 -9.58 -6.16 -14.79
N ALA A 86 -9.54 -5.24 -13.83
CA ALA A 86 -10.48 -5.14 -12.72
C ALA A 86 -11.81 -4.46 -13.13
N GLY A 87 -11.88 -3.89 -14.35
CA GLY A 87 -13.08 -3.27 -14.91
C GLY A 87 -13.17 -1.76 -14.71
N TYR A 88 -12.07 -1.08 -14.33
CA TYR A 88 -12.00 0.36 -14.44
C TYR A 88 -11.98 0.77 -15.90
N ASP A 89 -12.73 1.79 -16.26
CA ASP A 89 -12.86 2.25 -17.66
C ASP A 89 -12.67 3.77 -17.77
N PRO A 90 -11.45 4.22 -18.03
CA PRO A 90 -11.15 5.65 -18.13
C PRO A 90 -11.80 6.32 -19.34
N GLN A 91 -12.28 5.56 -20.35
CA GLN A 91 -13.01 6.12 -21.47
C GLN A 91 -14.45 6.51 -21.11
N GLN A 92 -15.10 5.73 -20.24
CA GLN A 92 -16.42 6.07 -19.70
C GLN A 92 -16.33 7.00 -18.49
N ASN A 93 -15.33 6.79 -17.64
CA ASN A 93 -15.11 7.54 -16.41
C ASN A 93 -13.66 8.03 -16.35
N PRO A 94 -13.33 9.20 -16.92
CA PRO A 94 -11.95 9.70 -17.03
C PRO A 94 -11.21 9.87 -15.69
N GLU A 95 -11.92 9.83 -14.57
CA GLU A 95 -11.33 9.95 -13.23
C GLU A 95 -11.07 8.58 -12.57
N ASP A 96 -11.43 7.47 -13.23
CA ASP A 96 -11.29 6.12 -12.64
C ASP A 96 -9.85 5.76 -12.34
N ILE A 97 -8.92 6.18 -13.21
CA ILE A 97 -7.48 5.93 -13.08
C ILE A 97 -6.76 7.27 -13.15
N VAL A 98 -5.80 7.50 -12.27
CA VAL A 98 -4.76 8.54 -12.39
C VAL A 98 -3.42 7.83 -12.46
N PHE A 99 -2.54 8.28 -13.34
CA PHE A 99 -1.16 7.82 -13.40
C PHE A 99 -0.26 8.78 -12.63
N THR A 100 0.39 8.31 -11.58
CA THR A 100 1.28 9.11 -10.73
C THR A 100 2.71 8.60 -10.84
N ALA A 101 3.63 9.45 -11.30
CA ALA A 101 5.06 9.11 -11.34
C ALA A 101 5.94 10.37 -11.37
N ASP A 102 7.25 10.17 -11.24
CA ASP A 102 8.27 11.21 -11.42
C ASP A 102 8.96 11.09 -12.80
N LEU A 103 8.72 9.97 -13.49
CA LEU A 103 9.13 9.70 -14.87
C LEU A 103 8.07 8.84 -15.56
N ILE A 104 8.06 8.85 -16.88
CA ILE A 104 7.18 8.02 -17.71
C ILE A 104 7.98 7.45 -18.88
N ASP A 105 7.88 6.13 -19.10
CA ASP A 105 8.46 5.47 -20.27
C ASP A 105 7.52 5.54 -21.50
N ASP A 106 8.07 5.30 -22.69
CA ASP A 106 7.35 5.45 -23.96
C ASP A 106 6.09 4.56 -24.03
N ALA A 107 6.17 3.31 -23.56
CA ALA A 107 5.05 2.38 -23.58
C ALA A 107 3.91 2.83 -22.66
N THR A 108 4.25 3.33 -21.48
CA THR A 108 3.29 3.90 -20.53
C THR A 108 2.68 5.19 -21.09
N LEU A 109 3.50 6.05 -21.71
CA LEU A 109 3.06 7.30 -22.32
C LEU A 109 2.05 7.06 -23.47
N ASP A 110 2.33 6.10 -24.35
CA ASP A 110 1.42 5.69 -25.42
C ASP A 110 0.08 5.20 -24.85
N ARG A 111 0.13 4.41 -23.77
CA ARG A 111 -1.08 3.87 -23.12
C ARG A 111 -1.90 4.96 -22.45
N VAL A 112 -1.26 5.85 -21.70
CA VAL A 112 -1.88 7.01 -21.06
C VAL A 112 -2.55 7.92 -22.08
N LYS A 113 -1.87 8.21 -23.20
CA LYS A 113 -2.40 8.99 -24.32
C LYS A 113 -3.62 8.30 -24.95
N ALA A 114 -3.51 7.01 -25.27
CA ALA A 114 -4.59 6.25 -25.91
C ALA A 114 -5.88 6.21 -25.09
N LEU A 115 -5.74 6.14 -23.76
CA LEU A 115 -6.86 6.05 -22.82
C LEU A 115 -7.24 7.40 -22.20
N GLN A 116 -6.50 8.48 -22.51
CA GLN A 116 -6.68 9.81 -21.92
C GLN A 116 -6.68 9.80 -20.38
N ILE A 117 -5.82 8.95 -19.78
CA ILE A 117 -5.66 8.85 -18.32
C ILE A 117 -5.00 10.12 -17.80
N PRO A 118 -5.60 10.85 -16.84
CA PRO A 118 -4.95 12.00 -16.22
C PRO A 118 -3.62 11.63 -15.57
N VAL A 119 -2.61 12.49 -15.77
CA VAL A 119 -1.25 12.27 -15.28
C VAL A 119 -0.94 13.20 -14.12
N ASN A 120 -0.55 12.65 -12.97
CA ASN A 120 -0.01 13.38 -11.85
C ASN A 120 1.52 13.47 -12.01
N ALA A 121 1.98 14.56 -12.62
CA ALA A 121 3.36 14.72 -13.02
C ALA A 121 4.25 15.12 -11.83
N GLY A 122 5.32 14.36 -11.63
CA GLY A 122 6.34 14.61 -10.60
C GLY A 122 7.57 15.34 -11.11
N SER A 123 7.66 15.64 -12.43
CA SER A 123 8.77 16.39 -13.01
C SER A 123 8.35 17.24 -14.20
N ILE A 124 9.14 18.28 -14.52
CA ILE A 124 8.91 19.16 -15.66
C ILE A 124 9.19 18.43 -16.98
N ASP A 125 10.17 17.53 -16.99
CA ASP A 125 10.48 16.71 -18.16
C ASP A 125 9.31 15.78 -18.51
N MET A 126 8.66 15.19 -17.49
CA MET A 126 7.47 14.38 -17.69
C MET A 126 6.31 15.18 -18.30
N LEU A 127 6.09 16.43 -17.87
CA LEU A 127 5.11 17.35 -18.47
C LEU A 127 5.46 17.64 -19.93
N SER A 128 6.74 17.85 -20.26
CA SER A 128 7.20 18.12 -21.62
C SER A 128 6.97 16.90 -22.53
N GLN A 129 7.38 15.71 -22.10
CA GLN A 129 7.17 14.46 -22.83
C GLN A 129 5.68 14.19 -23.08
N LEU A 130 4.84 14.36 -22.06
CA LEU A 130 3.39 14.22 -22.18
C LEU A 130 2.82 15.27 -23.16
N GLY A 131 3.24 16.52 -23.04
CA GLY A 131 2.76 17.63 -23.87
C GLY A 131 3.12 17.48 -25.34
N GLU A 132 4.32 16.99 -25.66
CA GLU A 132 4.76 16.67 -27.02
C GLU A 132 3.91 15.57 -27.65
N MET A 133 3.57 14.54 -26.89
CA MET A 133 2.83 13.37 -27.37
C MET A 133 1.32 13.56 -27.34
N SER A 134 0.79 14.35 -26.42
CA SER A 134 -0.63 14.54 -26.18
C SER A 134 -0.96 15.98 -25.76
N PRO A 135 -0.89 16.97 -26.67
CA PRO A 135 -1.28 18.34 -26.36
C PRO A 135 -2.72 18.41 -25.82
N GLY A 136 -2.95 19.26 -24.84
CA GLY A 136 -4.26 19.38 -24.20
C GLY A 136 -4.57 18.31 -23.17
N HIS A 137 -3.62 17.45 -22.81
CA HIS A 137 -3.81 16.36 -21.83
C HIS A 137 -4.11 16.89 -20.43
N ARG A 138 -4.94 16.17 -19.68
CA ARG A 138 -5.29 16.51 -18.28
C ARG A 138 -4.15 16.11 -17.34
N VAL A 139 -3.72 17.06 -16.51
CA VAL A 139 -2.59 16.87 -15.59
C VAL A 139 -2.91 17.32 -14.18
N TRP A 140 -2.33 16.62 -13.23
CA TRP A 140 -2.11 17.06 -11.86
C TRP A 140 -0.64 17.43 -11.71
N LEU A 141 -0.33 18.32 -10.79
CA LEU A 141 1.04 18.62 -10.41
C LEU A 141 1.31 18.05 -9.02
N ARG A 142 2.21 17.09 -8.91
CA ARG A 142 2.73 16.65 -7.63
C ARG A 142 3.78 17.62 -7.14
N VAL A 143 3.47 18.34 -6.07
CA VAL A 143 4.34 19.38 -5.52
C VAL A 143 5.10 18.85 -4.33
N ASN A 144 6.44 19.06 -4.33
CA ASN A 144 7.28 18.92 -3.17
C ASN A 144 7.37 20.28 -2.46
N PRO A 145 6.79 20.42 -1.25
CA PRO A 145 6.72 21.70 -0.55
C PRO A 145 8.03 22.13 0.13
N GLY A 146 9.11 21.36 -0.02
CA GLY A 146 10.42 21.63 0.58
C GLY A 146 10.63 21.02 1.97
N PHE A 147 9.65 20.30 2.48
CA PHE A 147 9.72 19.55 3.74
C PHE A 147 8.96 18.23 3.60
N GLY A 148 9.25 17.28 4.49
CA GLY A 148 8.59 15.97 4.47
C GLY A 148 8.66 15.29 5.83
N HIS A 149 7.89 14.21 5.97
CA HIS A 149 7.82 13.36 7.15
C HIS A 149 7.71 11.90 6.74
N GLY A 150 8.16 10.96 7.60
CA GLY A 150 8.03 9.53 7.39
C GLY A 150 8.59 8.76 8.58
N HIS A 151 8.10 7.54 8.80
CA HIS A 151 8.61 6.65 9.86
C HIS A 151 10.10 6.32 9.73
N SER A 152 10.63 6.39 8.51
CA SER A 152 12.04 6.28 8.20
C SER A 152 12.38 7.14 6.99
N GLN A 153 13.68 7.44 6.77
CA GLN A 153 14.13 8.15 5.57
C GLN A 153 13.69 7.45 4.27
N LYS A 154 13.58 6.12 4.29
CA LYS A 154 13.12 5.32 3.13
C LYS A 154 11.65 5.53 2.77
N THR A 155 10.83 6.05 3.68
CA THR A 155 9.38 6.29 3.51
C THR A 155 9.02 7.77 3.48
N ASN A 156 10.01 8.67 3.59
CA ASN A 156 9.83 10.11 3.42
C ASN A 156 9.72 10.45 1.91
N THR A 157 8.66 11.16 1.53
CA THR A 157 8.38 11.54 0.13
C THR A 157 8.36 13.05 -0.10
N GLY A 158 8.87 13.85 0.85
CA GLY A 158 9.02 15.30 0.74
C GLY A 158 10.40 15.79 1.17
N GLY A 159 10.69 17.07 0.91
CA GLY A 159 11.99 17.70 1.22
C GLY A 159 13.10 17.35 0.23
N GLU A 160 14.31 17.86 0.50
CA GLU A 160 15.47 17.80 -0.40
C GLU A 160 16.03 16.38 -0.64
N ASN A 161 15.79 15.47 0.29
CA ASN A 161 16.27 14.08 0.21
C ASN A 161 15.25 13.14 -0.46
N SER A 162 14.17 13.69 -1.00
CA SER A 162 13.14 12.94 -1.73
C SER A 162 13.21 13.25 -3.23
N LYS A 163 13.17 12.20 -4.06
CA LYS A 163 13.09 12.36 -5.51
C LYS A 163 11.70 12.78 -6.00
N HIS A 164 10.69 12.79 -5.15
CA HIS A 164 9.30 12.92 -5.54
C HIS A 164 8.84 14.36 -5.69
N GLY A 165 8.15 14.60 -6.80
CA GLY A 165 7.41 15.82 -7.07
C GLY A 165 8.25 16.98 -7.59
N ILE A 166 7.56 17.97 -8.15
CA ILE A 166 8.14 19.23 -8.63
C ILE A 166 8.42 20.11 -7.41
N TRP A 167 9.66 20.58 -7.27
CA TRP A 167 10.01 21.50 -6.20
C TRP A 167 9.18 22.77 -6.28
N TYR A 168 8.64 23.23 -5.18
CA TYR A 168 7.63 24.32 -5.17
C TYR A 168 8.07 25.59 -5.90
N SER A 169 9.37 25.98 -5.86
CA SER A 169 9.87 27.16 -6.56
C SER A 169 10.00 26.96 -8.09
N HIS A 170 9.85 25.73 -8.60
CA HIS A 170 9.90 25.40 -10.03
C HIS A 170 8.48 25.37 -10.68
N LEU A 171 7.42 25.63 -9.95
CA LEU A 171 6.04 25.68 -10.50
C LEU A 171 5.89 26.69 -11.66
N PRO A 172 6.54 27.88 -11.66
CA PRO A 172 6.49 28.75 -12.82
C PRO A 172 7.01 28.12 -14.13
N ALA A 173 8.08 27.31 -14.05
CA ALA A 173 8.61 26.58 -15.22
C ALA A 173 7.62 25.46 -15.66
N ALA A 174 6.98 24.76 -14.73
CA ALA A 174 5.93 23.80 -15.05
C ALA A 174 4.76 24.48 -15.79
N LEU A 175 4.36 25.68 -15.36
CA LEU A 175 3.29 26.46 -15.99
C LEU A 175 3.66 26.86 -17.44
N GLU A 176 4.91 27.21 -17.72
CA GLU A 176 5.38 27.52 -19.07
C GLU A 176 5.22 26.30 -20.01
N VAL A 177 5.59 25.11 -19.54
CA VAL A 177 5.41 23.88 -20.30
C VAL A 177 3.92 23.58 -20.51
N MET A 178 3.10 23.73 -19.47
CA MET A 178 1.66 23.54 -19.58
C MET A 178 1.02 24.47 -20.61
N ARG A 179 1.41 25.74 -20.65
CA ARG A 179 0.93 26.72 -21.63
C ARG A 179 1.39 26.37 -23.04
N ARG A 180 2.65 25.97 -23.21
CA ARG A 180 3.22 25.58 -24.52
C ARG A 180 2.43 24.46 -25.15
N TYR A 181 2.03 23.45 -24.38
CA TYR A 181 1.31 22.27 -24.88
C TYR A 181 -0.18 22.28 -24.57
N GLN A 182 -0.71 23.40 -24.04
CA GLN A 182 -2.12 23.56 -23.68
C GLN A 182 -2.63 22.49 -22.69
N LEU A 183 -1.75 21.97 -21.81
CA LEU A 183 -2.12 20.99 -20.82
C LEU A 183 -3.17 21.55 -19.85
N GLN A 184 -4.15 20.73 -19.48
CA GLN A 184 -5.29 21.11 -18.65
C GLN A 184 -5.02 20.74 -17.19
N LEU A 185 -4.87 21.74 -16.32
CA LEU A 185 -4.69 21.51 -14.89
C LEU A 185 -5.97 20.98 -14.26
N VAL A 186 -5.91 19.80 -13.65
CA VAL A 186 -6.99 19.24 -12.84
C VAL A 186 -6.82 19.70 -11.37
N GLY A 187 -5.60 19.62 -10.84
CA GLY A 187 -5.35 19.96 -9.45
C GLY A 187 -3.89 19.85 -9.01
N ILE A 188 -3.68 20.18 -7.75
CA ILE A 188 -2.39 20.03 -7.06
C ILE A 188 -2.47 18.87 -6.07
N HIS A 189 -1.42 18.08 -6.07
CA HIS A 189 -1.23 16.92 -5.22
C HIS A 189 -0.02 17.11 -4.32
N MET A 190 -0.18 16.81 -3.02
CA MET A 190 0.93 16.74 -2.07
C MET A 190 0.89 15.42 -1.32
N HIS A 191 2.00 14.69 -1.33
CA HIS A 191 2.20 13.50 -0.53
C HIS A 191 3.59 13.55 0.09
N ILE A 192 3.69 13.64 1.41
CA ILE A 192 4.92 13.98 2.11
C ILE A 192 5.49 12.87 3.00
N GLY A 193 4.94 11.67 2.88
CA GLY A 193 5.43 10.48 3.58
C GLY A 193 4.35 9.68 4.28
N SER A 194 4.77 8.63 4.99
CA SER A 194 3.88 7.75 5.74
C SER A 194 3.91 8.07 7.24
N GLY A 195 2.77 7.93 7.89
CA GLY A 195 2.55 8.28 9.28
C GLY A 195 1.86 9.63 9.45
N VAL A 196 1.15 9.81 10.55
CA VAL A 196 0.41 11.04 10.82
C VAL A 196 0.92 11.68 12.11
N ASP A 197 1.56 12.84 11.91
CA ASP A 197 1.75 13.86 12.91
C ASP A 197 0.81 15.01 12.54
N TYR A 198 -0.20 15.28 13.39
CA TYR A 198 -1.22 16.30 13.09
C TYR A 198 -0.64 17.71 13.03
N GLY A 199 0.38 18.04 13.85
CA GLY A 199 1.07 19.32 13.78
C GLY A 199 1.80 19.52 12.46
N HIS A 200 2.44 18.47 11.97
CA HIS A 200 3.06 18.46 10.65
C HIS A 200 1.99 18.52 9.53
N LEU A 201 0.88 17.80 9.68
CA LEU A 201 -0.22 17.84 8.72
C LEU A 201 -0.82 19.23 8.56
N GLU A 202 -0.96 20.02 9.64
CA GLU A 202 -1.39 21.43 9.56
C GLU A 202 -0.43 22.27 8.71
N GLN A 203 0.89 22.04 8.81
CA GLN A 203 1.88 22.70 7.97
C GLN A 203 1.72 22.34 6.49
N VAL A 204 1.40 21.08 6.19
CA VAL A 204 1.13 20.62 4.82
C VAL A 204 -0.13 21.25 4.25
N CYS A 205 -1.21 21.25 5.01
CA CYS A 205 -2.46 21.93 4.63
C CYS A 205 -2.21 23.42 4.35
N GLY A 206 -1.47 24.11 5.21
CA GLY A 206 -1.06 25.49 5.00
C GLY A 206 -0.17 25.69 3.77
N ALA A 207 0.73 24.74 3.48
CA ALA A 207 1.53 24.78 2.27
C ALA A 207 0.68 24.58 1.01
N MET A 208 -0.29 23.68 1.02
CA MET A 208 -1.22 23.48 -0.09
C MET A 208 -1.97 24.79 -0.41
N VAL A 209 -2.52 25.47 0.59
CA VAL A 209 -3.21 26.75 0.39
C VAL A 209 -2.27 27.78 -0.23
N ARG A 210 -1.06 27.96 0.35
CA ARG A 210 -0.08 28.94 -0.20
C ARG A 210 0.30 28.62 -1.64
N GLN A 211 0.57 27.35 -1.95
CA GLN A 211 0.96 26.96 -3.32
C GLN A 211 -0.14 27.22 -4.34
N VAL A 212 -1.41 26.98 -4.00
CA VAL A 212 -2.53 27.27 -4.90
C VAL A 212 -2.66 28.77 -5.13
N VAL A 213 -2.59 29.58 -4.05
CA VAL A 213 -2.68 31.05 -4.12
C VAL A 213 -1.52 31.62 -4.93
N ASP A 214 -0.27 31.22 -4.64
CA ASP A 214 0.93 31.73 -5.30
C ASP A 214 1.01 31.29 -6.78
N PHE A 215 0.55 30.07 -7.06
CA PHE A 215 0.52 29.55 -8.44
C PHE A 215 -0.47 30.28 -9.34
N GLY A 216 -1.58 30.83 -8.77
CA GLY A 216 -2.51 31.70 -9.44
C GLY A 216 -3.23 31.06 -10.64
N GLN A 217 -3.36 29.76 -10.67
CA GLN A 217 -4.08 29.02 -11.69
C GLN A 217 -5.38 28.45 -11.11
N ASP A 218 -6.40 28.37 -11.96
CA ASP A 218 -7.65 27.70 -11.61
C ASP A 218 -7.46 26.19 -11.57
N LEU A 219 -8.14 25.52 -10.64
CA LEU A 219 -8.09 24.07 -10.45
C LEU A 219 -9.42 23.50 -9.95
N GLN A 220 -9.69 22.24 -10.25
CA GLN A 220 -10.95 21.56 -9.91
C GLN A 220 -10.86 20.78 -8.59
N ALA A 221 -9.65 20.38 -8.19
CA ALA A 221 -9.43 19.51 -7.04
C ALA A 221 -8.06 19.73 -6.40
N ILE A 222 -7.96 19.35 -5.12
CA ILE A 222 -6.70 19.13 -4.41
C ILE A 222 -6.64 17.70 -3.92
N SER A 223 -5.45 17.10 -3.90
CA SER A 223 -5.21 15.77 -3.34
C SER A 223 -4.35 15.83 -2.09
N ALA A 224 -4.86 15.23 -1.02
CA ALA A 224 -4.15 15.03 0.23
C ALA A 224 -3.03 13.97 0.12
N GLY A 225 -2.91 13.31 -1.04
CA GLY A 225 -2.02 12.18 -1.21
C GLY A 225 -2.39 11.00 -0.31
N GLY A 226 -1.42 10.14 -0.04
CA GLY A 226 -1.56 9.02 0.88
C GLY A 226 -0.91 9.32 2.24
N GLY A 227 -0.43 8.25 2.89
CA GLY A 227 0.33 8.35 4.15
C GLY A 227 -0.44 7.90 5.38
N LEU A 228 -1.75 7.63 5.29
CA LEU A 228 -2.51 7.06 6.39
C LEU A 228 -1.91 5.68 6.77
N SER A 229 -1.53 5.55 8.04
CA SER A 229 -1.00 4.32 8.61
C SER A 229 -2.07 3.57 9.41
N ILE A 230 -1.69 2.42 9.93
CA ILE A 230 -2.44 1.64 10.90
C ILE A 230 -1.57 1.43 12.15
N PRO A 231 -2.14 1.12 13.31
CA PRO A 231 -1.36 0.65 14.45
C PRO A 231 -0.85 -0.76 14.19
N TYR A 232 0.47 -0.95 14.16
CA TYR A 232 1.10 -2.27 14.02
C TYR A 232 1.43 -2.91 15.36
N ARG A 233 1.60 -2.09 16.41
CA ARG A 233 1.96 -2.55 17.75
C ARG A 233 0.84 -2.28 18.73
N GLU A 234 0.74 -3.10 19.74
CA GLU A 234 -0.15 -2.84 20.87
C GLU A 234 0.22 -1.50 21.52
N GLY A 235 -0.79 -0.67 21.78
CA GLY A 235 -0.63 0.66 22.36
C GLY A 235 -0.37 1.79 21.36
N GLU A 236 -0.18 1.50 20.07
CA GLU A 236 -0.19 2.52 19.03
C GLU A 236 -1.64 2.99 18.79
N GLU A 237 -1.83 4.30 18.65
CA GLU A 237 -3.15 4.88 18.40
C GLU A 237 -3.54 4.75 16.92
N ALA A 238 -4.81 4.39 16.69
CA ALA A 238 -5.39 4.45 15.36
C ALA A 238 -5.54 5.91 14.91
N ILE A 239 -5.44 6.14 13.61
CA ILE A 239 -5.63 7.48 13.06
C ILE A 239 -7.09 7.92 13.21
N ASP A 240 -7.30 9.14 13.69
CA ASP A 240 -8.62 9.81 13.67
C ASP A 240 -8.86 10.37 12.25
N THR A 241 -9.60 9.62 11.45
CA THR A 241 -9.92 9.98 10.06
C THR A 241 -10.79 11.20 9.96
N ALA A 242 -11.66 11.47 10.96
CA ALA A 242 -12.49 12.66 10.99
C ALA A 242 -11.67 13.92 11.27
N HIS A 243 -10.72 13.85 12.21
CA HIS A 243 -9.79 14.94 12.47
C HIS A 243 -8.89 15.20 11.26
N TYR A 244 -8.33 14.14 10.66
CA TYR A 244 -7.53 14.22 9.43
C TYR A 244 -8.30 14.91 8.29
N TYR A 245 -9.54 14.48 8.04
CA TYR A 245 -10.41 15.10 7.05
C TYR A 245 -10.66 16.58 7.41
N GLY A 246 -10.94 16.89 8.66
CA GLY A 246 -11.24 18.27 9.11
C GLY A 246 -10.10 19.25 8.83
N LEU A 247 -8.83 18.82 8.97
CA LEU A 247 -7.65 19.64 8.63
C LEU A 247 -7.61 19.95 7.13
N TRP A 248 -7.73 18.94 6.29
CA TRP A 248 -7.73 19.09 4.84
C TRP A 248 -8.95 19.85 4.32
N ASN A 249 -10.12 19.64 4.93
CA ASN A 249 -11.34 20.34 4.53
C ASN A 249 -11.24 21.84 4.78
N ARG A 250 -10.63 22.26 5.89
CA ARG A 250 -10.36 23.69 6.12
C ARG A 250 -9.45 24.31 5.05
N ALA A 251 -8.42 23.59 4.60
CA ALA A 251 -7.57 24.03 3.51
C ALA A 251 -8.36 24.12 2.18
N ARG A 252 -9.18 23.11 1.87
CA ARG A 252 -10.07 23.10 0.69
C ARG A 252 -11.01 24.30 0.70
N GLU A 253 -11.63 24.62 1.82
CA GLU A 253 -12.56 25.77 1.96
C GLU A 253 -11.86 27.11 1.72
N GLN A 254 -10.63 27.27 2.21
CA GLN A 254 -9.82 28.47 1.95
C GLN A 254 -9.48 28.60 0.45
N ILE A 255 -9.11 27.47 -0.19
CA ILE A 255 -8.82 27.43 -1.62
C ILE A 255 -10.09 27.74 -2.44
N ALA A 256 -11.21 27.13 -2.11
CA ALA A 256 -12.48 27.36 -2.77
C ALA A 256 -12.94 28.83 -2.67
N ALA A 257 -12.75 29.45 -1.49
CA ALA A 257 -13.03 30.87 -1.30
C ALA A 257 -12.11 31.78 -2.15
N HIS A 258 -10.81 31.42 -2.29
CA HIS A 258 -9.87 32.14 -3.13
C HIS A 258 -10.21 32.05 -4.62
N LEU A 259 -10.58 30.85 -5.12
CA LEU A 259 -10.91 30.59 -6.50
C LEU A 259 -12.35 31.05 -6.88
N GLY A 260 -13.23 31.20 -5.91
CA GLY A 260 -14.62 31.64 -6.12
C GLY A 260 -15.57 30.52 -6.56
N HIS A 261 -15.17 29.25 -6.43
CA HIS A 261 -15.99 28.08 -6.74
C HIS A 261 -15.61 26.86 -5.88
N PRO A 262 -16.47 25.83 -5.80
CA PRO A 262 -16.17 24.59 -5.08
C PRO A 262 -14.96 23.85 -5.66
N VAL A 263 -14.15 23.25 -4.76
CA VAL A 263 -12.98 22.41 -5.10
C VAL A 263 -13.17 21.04 -4.47
N LYS A 264 -12.92 19.98 -5.21
CA LYS A 264 -12.94 18.60 -4.69
C LYS A 264 -11.75 18.33 -3.80
N LEU A 265 -11.94 17.51 -2.77
CA LEU A 265 -10.89 17.00 -1.90
C LEU A 265 -10.71 15.50 -2.15
N GLU A 266 -9.57 15.09 -2.71
CA GLU A 266 -9.21 13.70 -2.96
C GLU A 266 -8.19 13.18 -1.93
N ILE A 267 -8.19 11.86 -1.70
CA ILE A 267 -7.21 11.17 -0.86
C ILE A 267 -6.74 9.88 -1.53
N GLU A 268 -5.47 9.49 -1.33
CA GLU A 268 -4.82 8.34 -1.98
C GLU A 268 -4.30 7.30 -0.98
N PRO A 269 -5.15 6.69 -0.13
CA PRO A 269 -4.72 5.70 0.83
C PRO A 269 -4.32 4.41 0.11
N GLY A 270 -3.19 3.83 0.53
CA GLY A 270 -2.79 2.48 0.14
C GLY A 270 -2.87 1.56 1.36
N ARG A 271 -1.90 1.70 2.27
CA ARG A 271 -1.76 0.90 3.49
C ARG A 271 -3.05 0.82 4.30
N PHE A 272 -3.66 1.97 4.58
CA PHE A 272 -4.83 2.08 5.44
C PHE A 272 -5.99 1.19 4.99
N LEU A 273 -6.22 1.06 3.68
CA LEU A 273 -7.36 0.32 3.15
C LEU A 273 -7.19 -1.21 3.24
N VAL A 274 -5.96 -1.71 3.21
CA VAL A 274 -5.75 -3.16 3.03
C VAL A 274 -4.84 -3.83 4.06
N ALA A 275 -4.02 -3.09 4.81
CA ALA A 275 -3.03 -3.72 5.68
C ALA A 275 -3.65 -4.67 6.72
N GLU A 276 -4.65 -4.20 7.47
CA GLU A 276 -5.33 -4.99 8.50
C GLU A 276 -6.17 -6.14 7.93
N SER A 277 -6.53 -6.07 6.65
CA SER A 277 -7.32 -7.12 6.01
C SER A 277 -6.53 -8.38 5.68
N GLY A 278 -5.20 -8.33 5.74
CA GLY A 278 -4.35 -9.39 5.24
C GLY A 278 -3.50 -10.07 6.30
N VAL A 279 -3.40 -11.40 6.20
CA VAL A 279 -2.48 -12.22 6.98
C VAL A 279 -1.68 -13.15 6.08
N LEU A 280 -0.48 -13.52 6.52
CA LEU A 280 0.32 -14.59 5.93
C LEU A 280 0.30 -15.80 6.87
N VAL A 281 -0.28 -16.90 6.40
CA VAL A 281 -0.29 -18.19 7.12
C VAL A 281 0.90 -19.02 6.63
N SER A 282 1.75 -19.45 7.56
CA SER A 282 2.99 -20.18 7.27
C SER A 282 3.18 -21.35 8.22
N GLN A 283 3.64 -22.50 7.72
CA GLN A 283 3.82 -23.69 8.51
C GLN A 283 5.19 -23.72 9.19
N VAL A 284 5.22 -24.10 10.46
CA VAL A 284 6.46 -24.39 11.19
C VAL A 284 7.09 -25.66 10.62
N ARG A 285 8.31 -25.55 10.10
CA ARG A 285 9.06 -26.67 9.49
C ARG A 285 10.13 -27.22 10.40
N SER A 286 10.67 -26.39 11.30
CA SER A 286 11.72 -26.79 12.23
C SER A 286 11.72 -25.87 13.44
N VAL A 287 12.09 -26.44 14.57
CA VAL A 287 12.38 -25.72 15.81
C VAL A 287 13.79 -26.12 16.26
N LYS A 288 14.62 -25.17 16.62
CA LYS A 288 15.99 -25.46 17.04
C LYS A 288 16.56 -24.43 18.02
N GLU A 289 17.45 -24.89 18.87
CA GLU A 289 18.23 -24.05 19.75
C GLU A 289 19.57 -23.64 19.09
N MET A 290 19.90 -22.36 19.17
CA MET A 290 21.15 -21.79 18.69
C MET A 290 21.83 -21.01 19.83
N GLY A 291 22.59 -21.70 20.64
CA GLY A 291 23.11 -21.15 21.91
C GLY A 291 21.98 -20.83 22.88
N SER A 292 21.79 -19.54 23.20
CA SER A 292 20.71 -19.07 24.07
C SER A 292 19.45 -18.65 23.31
N ARG A 293 19.40 -18.86 22.00
CA ARG A 293 18.29 -18.42 21.13
C ARG A 293 17.44 -19.59 20.69
N HIS A 294 16.14 -19.45 20.85
CA HIS A 294 15.15 -20.39 20.31
C HIS A 294 14.65 -19.92 18.95
N PHE A 295 14.86 -20.74 17.91
CA PHE A 295 14.45 -20.44 16.53
C PHE A 295 13.26 -21.30 16.11
N VAL A 296 12.25 -20.66 15.55
CA VAL A 296 11.17 -21.30 14.80
C VAL A 296 11.35 -20.97 13.34
N LEU A 297 11.57 -21.99 12.50
CA LEU A 297 11.74 -21.86 11.06
C LEU A 297 10.42 -22.18 10.37
N ILE A 298 9.93 -21.24 9.57
CA ILE A 298 8.68 -21.37 8.81
C ILE A 298 8.95 -21.50 7.31
N ASP A 299 7.96 -21.89 6.55
CA ASP A 299 8.09 -22.11 5.10
C ASP A 299 7.92 -20.84 4.23
N ALA A 300 7.53 -19.70 4.83
CA ALA A 300 7.60 -18.38 4.22
C ALA A 300 8.94 -17.69 4.50
N GLY A 301 9.45 -16.91 3.55
CA GLY A 301 10.66 -16.12 3.68
C GLY A 301 10.45 -14.64 3.39
N PHE A 302 11.54 -13.83 3.44
CA PHE A 302 11.44 -12.43 3.06
C PHE A 302 11.10 -12.24 1.56
N ASN A 303 11.33 -13.26 0.72
CA ASN A 303 10.85 -13.24 -0.66
C ASN A 303 9.32 -13.15 -0.75
N ASP A 304 8.62 -13.64 0.26
CA ASP A 304 7.16 -13.51 0.40
C ASP A 304 6.80 -12.21 1.12
N LEU A 305 7.31 -11.98 2.34
CA LEU A 305 7.07 -10.77 3.14
C LEU A 305 8.39 -10.02 3.39
N MET A 306 8.71 -9.11 2.49
CA MET A 306 9.97 -8.34 2.47
C MET A 306 10.10 -7.33 3.63
N ARG A 307 9.00 -6.81 4.13
CA ARG A 307 8.97 -5.62 5.00
C ARG A 307 9.83 -5.74 6.28
N PRO A 308 9.85 -6.85 7.03
CA PRO A 308 10.74 -6.99 8.17
C PRO A 308 12.22 -6.86 7.80
N ALA A 309 12.65 -7.52 6.71
CA ALA A 309 14.04 -7.49 6.27
C ALA A 309 14.46 -6.12 5.70
N MET A 310 13.56 -5.47 4.94
CA MET A 310 13.87 -4.22 4.24
C MET A 310 13.77 -2.98 5.14
N TYR A 311 12.81 -2.96 6.05
CA TYR A 311 12.46 -1.77 6.84
C TYR A 311 12.50 -2.00 8.35
N GLY A 312 12.76 -3.21 8.83
CA GLY A 312 12.56 -3.58 10.23
C GLY A 312 11.09 -3.48 10.67
N SER A 313 10.16 -3.60 9.72
CA SER A 313 8.73 -3.44 10.00
C SER A 313 8.24 -4.54 10.94
N TYR A 314 7.48 -4.12 11.94
CA TYR A 314 6.82 -5.03 12.85
C TYR A 314 5.56 -5.62 12.21
N HIS A 315 5.37 -6.92 12.39
CA HIS A 315 4.11 -7.62 12.18
C HIS A 315 3.81 -8.45 13.42
N HIS A 316 2.59 -8.38 13.93
CA HIS A 316 2.18 -9.24 15.03
C HIS A 316 2.17 -10.70 14.56
N ILE A 317 2.58 -11.62 15.43
CA ILE A 317 2.63 -13.04 15.11
C ILE A 317 1.81 -13.81 16.13
N THR A 318 0.91 -14.66 15.67
CA THR A 318 0.17 -15.63 16.48
C THR A 318 0.46 -17.04 16.02
N ALA A 319 0.20 -18.02 16.88
CA ALA A 319 0.41 -19.43 16.59
C ALA A 319 -0.91 -20.19 16.57
N LEU A 320 -1.04 -21.18 15.68
CA LEU A 320 -2.17 -22.09 15.58
C LEU A 320 -1.65 -23.52 15.58
N ALA A 321 -2.19 -24.36 16.46
CA ALA A 321 -1.84 -25.77 16.50
C ALA A 321 -2.55 -26.54 15.40
N ALA A 322 -1.82 -27.31 14.62
CA ALA A 322 -2.38 -28.10 13.50
C ALA A 322 -3.34 -29.20 13.95
N ASP A 323 -3.15 -29.71 15.17
CA ASP A 323 -3.99 -30.75 15.77
C ASP A 323 -5.16 -30.21 16.63
N GLY A 324 -5.32 -28.86 16.64
CA GLY A 324 -6.39 -28.18 17.38
C GLY A 324 -6.16 -28.11 18.90
N ARG A 325 -4.95 -28.44 19.43
CA ARG A 325 -4.64 -28.26 20.85
C ARG A 325 -4.68 -26.78 21.22
N ASP A 326 -5.08 -26.49 22.44
CA ASP A 326 -5.11 -25.13 22.96
C ASP A 326 -3.67 -24.63 23.27
N LEU A 327 -3.19 -23.65 22.53
CA LEU A 327 -1.91 -22.99 22.75
C LEU A 327 -1.96 -21.88 23.79
N SER A 328 -3.14 -21.48 24.29
CA SER A 328 -3.25 -20.45 25.31
C SER A 328 -2.63 -20.87 26.65
N ALA A 329 -2.64 -22.18 26.94
CA ALA A 329 -2.02 -22.80 28.10
C ALA A 329 -0.55 -23.24 27.88
N ALA A 330 -0.04 -23.12 26.66
CA ALA A 330 1.34 -23.49 26.33
C ALA A 330 2.35 -22.52 26.99
N SER A 331 3.53 -23.04 27.30
CA SER A 331 4.64 -22.23 27.82
C SER A 331 5.00 -21.16 26.76
N GLN A 332 5.19 -19.94 27.24
CA GLN A 332 5.65 -18.84 26.37
C GLN A 332 7.17 -18.89 26.24
N VAL A 333 7.67 -18.76 25.02
CA VAL A 333 9.10 -18.86 24.69
C VAL A 333 9.54 -17.62 23.92
N GLU A 334 10.68 -17.06 24.32
CA GLU A 334 11.36 -15.98 23.58
C GLU A 334 11.89 -16.51 22.24
N THR A 335 11.18 -16.26 21.16
CA THR A 335 11.34 -16.92 19.86
C THR A 335 11.86 -15.97 18.80
N VAL A 336 12.84 -16.41 18.02
CA VAL A 336 13.23 -15.82 16.74
C VAL A 336 12.49 -16.57 15.63
N VAL A 337 11.72 -15.85 14.83
CA VAL A 337 11.02 -16.43 13.67
C VAL A 337 11.81 -16.14 12.40
N ALA A 338 12.20 -17.18 11.67
CA ALA A 338 13.02 -17.10 10.47
C ALA A 338 12.46 -17.96 9.34
N GLY A 339 12.81 -17.59 8.11
CA GLY A 339 12.35 -18.26 6.89
C GLY A 339 13.33 -19.30 6.34
N PRO A 340 13.04 -19.82 5.13
CA PRO A 340 13.79 -20.90 4.49
C PRO A 340 14.89 -20.42 3.54
N LEU A 341 15.09 -19.12 3.37
CA LEU A 341 16.03 -18.59 2.38
C LEU A 341 17.47 -18.81 2.82
N CYS A 342 18.34 -19.04 1.85
CA CYS A 342 19.79 -19.14 2.11
C CYS A 342 20.42 -17.75 2.27
N GLU A 343 19.91 -17.00 3.26
CA GLU A 343 20.27 -15.61 3.53
C GLU A 343 20.08 -15.31 5.03
N SER A 344 21.12 -14.78 5.68
CA SER A 344 21.09 -14.47 7.12
C SER A 344 20.02 -13.43 7.52
N GLY A 345 19.63 -12.56 6.58
CA GLY A 345 18.58 -11.56 6.78
C GLY A 345 17.15 -12.11 6.72
N ASP A 346 16.98 -13.42 6.48
CA ASP A 346 15.66 -14.06 6.42
C ASP A 346 15.06 -14.32 7.79
N VAL A 347 14.84 -13.23 8.52
CA VAL A 347 14.29 -13.21 9.89
C VAL A 347 13.11 -12.22 9.92
N PHE A 348 11.96 -12.68 10.40
CA PHE A 348 10.77 -11.83 10.53
C PHE A 348 10.79 -10.99 11.81
N THR A 349 11.50 -11.46 12.84
CA THR A 349 11.64 -10.79 14.13
C THR A 349 12.95 -10.01 14.17
N GLN A 350 13.01 -8.89 13.44
CA GLN A 350 14.17 -8.00 13.40
C GLN A 350 13.76 -6.53 13.35
N GLN A 351 14.65 -5.67 13.79
CA GLN A 351 14.56 -4.21 13.68
C GLN A 351 15.25 -3.71 12.39
N GLU A 352 15.08 -2.42 12.09
CA GLU A 352 15.86 -1.75 11.06
C GLU A 352 17.37 -1.95 11.29
N GLY A 353 18.11 -2.18 10.19
CA GLY A 353 19.54 -2.53 10.26
C GLY A 353 19.82 -4.01 10.52
N GLY A 354 18.80 -4.88 10.55
CA GLY A 354 18.98 -6.34 10.66
C GLY A 354 19.21 -6.85 12.09
N LYS A 355 18.99 -6.02 13.11
CA LYS A 355 19.13 -6.45 14.50
C LYS A 355 18.02 -7.43 14.86
N VAL A 356 18.41 -8.70 15.13
CA VAL A 356 17.48 -9.78 15.52
C VAL A 356 16.88 -9.50 16.89
N GLU A 357 15.56 -9.62 16.99
CA GLU A 357 14.78 -9.58 18.21
C GLU A 357 14.10 -10.93 18.47
N THR A 358 13.56 -11.09 19.65
CA THR A 358 12.65 -12.19 19.99
C THR A 358 11.21 -11.70 20.07
N ARG A 359 10.27 -12.62 19.92
CA ARG A 359 8.86 -12.46 20.26
C ARG A 359 8.48 -13.52 21.30
N LEU A 360 7.71 -13.15 22.29
CA LEU A 360 7.13 -14.09 23.24
C LEU A 360 5.97 -14.81 22.56
N LEU A 361 6.18 -16.07 22.19
CA LEU A 361 5.20 -16.91 21.48
C LEU A 361 4.95 -18.19 22.29
N PRO A 362 3.76 -18.79 22.17
CA PRO A 362 3.53 -20.11 22.73
C PRO A 362 4.47 -21.13 22.08
N ALA A 363 4.92 -22.12 22.84
CA ALA A 363 5.75 -23.20 22.32
C ALA A 363 5.02 -23.95 21.21
N VAL A 364 5.62 -23.98 20.03
CA VAL A 364 5.11 -24.65 18.82
C VAL A 364 5.99 -25.84 18.44
N VAL A 365 5.45 -26.72 17.62
CA VAL A 365 6.17 -27.88 17.07
C VAL A 365 6.10 -27.88 15.54
N PRO A 366 6.99 -28.59 14.84
CA PRO A 366 6.87 -28.79 13.39
C PRO A 366 5.49 -29.31 13.01
N GLY A 367 4.87 -28.67 12.02
CA GLY A 367 3.49 -28.92 11.57
C GLY A 367 2.50 -27.86 12.03
N ASP A 368 2.73 -27.15 13.14
CA ASP A 368 1.93 -26.01 13.56
C ASP A 368 2.04 -24.85 12.57
N TYR A 369 1.23 -23.82 12.75
CA TYR A 369 1.25 -22.64 11.90
C TYR A 369 1.55 -21.38 12.68
N LEU A 370 2.29 -20.47 12.06
CA LEU A 370 2.37 -19.08 12.48
C LEU A 370 1.58 -18.21 11.51
N VAL A 371 0.86 -17.24 12.06
CA VAL A 371 0.08 -16.25 11.33
C VAL A 371 0.75 -14.89 11.56
N LEU A 372 1.25 -14.28 10.47
CA LEU A 372 1.78 -12.93 10.47
C LEU A 372 0.66 -11.98 10.08
N HIS A 373 0.32 -11.05 10.97
CA HIS A 373 -0.82 -10.15 10.84
C HIS A 373 -0.46 -8.83 10.14
N ASP A 374 -1.48 -8.07 9.72
CA ASP A 374 -1.38 -6.74 9.11
C ASP A 374 -0.49 -6.70 7.85
N THR A 375 -0.54 -7.78 7.10
CA THR A 375 0.32 -8.01 5.92
C THR A 375 -0.37 -7.69 4.59
N GLY A 376 -1.61 -7.19 4.61
CA GLY A 376 -2.40 -6.94 3.40
C GLY A 376 -1.83 -5.82 2.51
N ALA A 377 -1.01 -4.92 3.06
CA ALA A 377 -0.31 -3.90 2.31
C ALA A 377 1.18 -4.20 2.20
N TYR A 378 1.73 -4.11 0.99
CA TYR A 378 3.16 -4.30 0.70
C TYR A 378 3.69 -5.69 1.14
N GLY A 379 2.80 -6.67 1.25
CA GLY A 379 3.12 -8.08 1.42
C GLY A 379 3.25 -8.74 0.05
N ALA A 380 2.17 -9.33 -0.45
CA ALA A 380 2.15 -10.03 -1.74
C ALA A 380 2.61 -9.15 -2.92
N SER A 381 2.37 -7.82 -2.88
CA SER A 381 2.80 -6.89 -3.93
C SER A 381 4.31 -6.68 -3.99
N MET A 382 5.06 -6.95 -2.92
CA MET A 382 6.52 -6.88 -2.86
C MET A 382 7.20 -8.25 -2.93
N SER A 383 6.44 -9.32 -3.14
CA SER A 383 6.98 -10.68 -3.26
C SER A 383 7.90 -10.82 -4.47
N SER A 384 8.88 -11.70 -4.36
CA SER A 384 9.85 -12.00 -5.41
C SER A 384 10.11 -13.50 -5.55
N ASN A 385 10.80 -13.87 -6.63
CA ASN A 385 11.26 -15.24 -6.85
C ASN A 385 12.69 -15.50 -6.31
N TYR A 386 13.14 -14.77 -5.29
CA TYR A 386 14.45 -14.99 -4.70
C TYR A 386 14.62 -16.45 -4.25
N ASN A 387 15.81 -17.01 -4.40
CA ASN A 387 16.13 -18.44 -4.29
C ASN A 387 15.25 -19.34 -5.17
N SER A 388 14.77 -18.84 -6.33
CA SER A 388 13.88 -19.53 -7.27
C SER A 388 12.59 -20.08 -6.63
N ARG A 389 12.06 -19.39 -5.63
CA ARG A 389 10.82 -19.77 -4.96
C ARG A 389 9.61 -19.19 -5.69
N PRO A 390 8.55 -20.00 -5.92
CA PRO A 390 7.32 -19.54 -6.55
C PRO A 390 6.57 -18.52 -5.70
N LEU A 391 5.87 -17.58 -6.36
CA LEU A 391 4.92 -16.69 -5.71
C LEU A 391 3.78 -17.49 -5.08
N LEU A 392 3.35 -17.07 -3.89
CA LEU A 392 2.33 -17.74 -3.09
C LEU A 392 0.91 -17.53 -3.64
N PRO A 393 -0.03 -18.45 -3.33
CA PRO A 393 -1.44 -18.24 -3.58
C PRO A 393 -2.00 -17.14 -2.70
N GLU A 394 -3.05 -16.48 -3.20
CA GLU A 394 -3.82 -15.46 -2.46
C GLU A 394 -5.28 -15.91 -2.38
N VAL A 395 -5.87 -15.82 -1.19
CA VAL A 395 -7.26 -16.20 -0.88
C VAL A 395 -7.99 -14.99 -0.31
N LEU A 396 -9.21 -14.74 -0.73
CA LEU A 396 -10.10 -13.70 -0.21
C LEU A 396 -11.29 -14.33 0.48
N PHE A 397 -11.51 -14.00 1.74
CA PHE A 397 -12.77 -14.22 2.40
C PHE A 397 -13.77 -13.10 2.08
N ASP A 398 -14.99 -13.48 1.72
CA ASP A 398 -16.11 -12.56 1.53
C ASP A 398 -17.40 -13.22 2.00
N GLY A 399 -17.95 -12.74 3.12
CA GLY A 399 -19.16 -13.28 3.74
C GLY A 399 -19.03 -14.75 4.14
N GLY A 400 -17.94 -15.12 4.80
CA GLY A 400 -17.67 -16.48 5.29
C GLY A 400 -17.18 -17.47 4.21
N LYS A 401 -17.04 -17.03 2.96
CA LYS A 401 -16.59 -17.87 1.84
C LYS A 401 -15.17 -17.55 1.44
N ALA A 402 -14.29 -18.55 1.47
CA ALA A 402 -12.93 -18.44 0.95
C ALA A 402 -12.95 -18.62 -0.58
N ARG A 403 -12.24 -17.76 -1.29
CA ARG A 403 -12.08 -17.80 -2.74
C ARG A 403 -10.63 -17.58 -3.14
N LEU A 404 -10.09 -18.48 -3.97
CA LEU A 404 -8.76 -18.27 -4.57
C LEU A 404 -8.80 -17.06 -5.51
N ILE A 405 -7.94 -16.08 -5.27
CA ILE A 405 -7.84 -14.85 -6.08
C ILE A 405 -6.50 -14.72 -6.81
N ARG A 406 -5.53 -15.56 -6.45
CA ARG A 406 -4.31 -15.85 -7.23
C ARG A 406 -3.89 -17.27 -6.91
N ARG A 407 -3.64 -18.10 -7.93
CA ARG A 407 -3.05 -19.42 -7.72
C ARG A 407 -1.54 -19.31 -7.43
N ARG A 408 -0.98 -20.35 -6.84
CA ARG A 408 0.47 -20.47 -6.70
C ARG A 408 1.14 -20.47 -8.08
N GLN A 409 2.25 -19.75 -8.21
CA GLN A 409 3.10 -19.84 -9.38
C GLN A 409 3.71 -21.25 -9.47
N THR A 410 3.78 -21.81 -10.66
CA THR A 410 4.46 -23.10 -10.90
C THR A 410 5.94 -22.90 -11.19
N ILE A 411 6.75 -23.93 -10.94
CA ILE A 411 8.18 -23.93 -11.33
C ILE A 411 8.32 -23.75 -12.84
N GLN A 412 7.45 -24.36 -13.64
CA GLN A 412 7.44 -24.23 -15.10
C GLN A 412 7.25 -22.78 -15.54
N GLU A 413 6.37 -22.03 -14.90
CA GLU A 413 6.19 -20.60 -15.20
C GLU A 413 7.40 -19.76 -14.82
N LEU A 414 8.10 -20.14 -13.75
CA LEU A 414 9.32 -19.47 -13.35
C LEU A 414 10.44 -19.69 -14.38
N LEU A 415 10.55 -20.89 -14.93
CA LEU A 415 11.54 -21.26 -15.92
C LEU A 415 11.18 -20.81 -17.35
N ALA A 416 9.90 -20.57 -17.63
CA ALA A 416 9.40 -20.32 -18.99
C ALA A 416 10.04 -19.11 -19.69
N LEU A 417 10.50 -18.10 -18.93
CA LEU A 417 11.18 -16.92 -19.47
C LEU A 417 12.60 -17.20 -19.97
N GLU A 418 13.21 -18.31 -19.55
CA GLU A 418 14.59 -18.70 -19.86
C GLU A 418 14.67 -19.89 -20.84
N LEU A 419 13.57 -20.63 -20.99
CA LEU A 419 13.45 -21.73 -21.97
C LEU A 419 13.06 -21.17 -23.34
N ILE A 420 14.05 -20.61 -24.04
CA ILE A 420 13.90 -19.94 -25.35
C ILE A 420 14.03 -20.98 -26.48
#